data_b520f5aee62102193aa2cf4f40147ee0
#
_entry.id   b520f5aee62102193aa2cf4f40147ee0
#
_cell.length_a   1.000
_cell.length_b   1.000
_cell.length_c   1.000
_cell.angle_alpha   90.00
_cell.angle_beta   90.00
_cell.angle_gamma   90.00
#
_symmetry.space_group_name_H-M   'P 1'
#
loop_
_entity.id
_entity.type
_entity.pdbx_description
1 polymer ?
#
loop_
_entity_poly.entity_id
_entity_poly.type
_entity_poly.pdbx_seq_one_letter_code
_entity_poly.pdbx_strand_id
1 'polypeptide(L)'
;MCIRDSAMAAKFSGMDDERGFIMLHVDINQHSPELVGSVFDFIESKETKGVNNSLRKCLSAMKKINERRQIMWQASRWKHYNDFRVFIMGIKGNDEIFGDGVVYEGVSEEPKKYRGQTGAQDNIIPLMDIFSGIINNYPKNELTHYLKDLRSYRPKCIQNFLEDVRLFFTTSNNSILNQIKANKNFRSLEILLELLEEIYLFRNGHWQFVQRYIMQNTLYPKATGGTPIISWIPNQINAVLKTMQELSLIHISEPTRLLSI
;
A
#
# COMPACT_ATOMS: atom_id res chain seq x y z
N MET A 1 -11.17 -14.05 13.27
CA MET A 1 -12.32 -13.19 13.70
C MET A 1 -13.39 -13.29 12.62
N CYS A 2 -14.64 -13.59 12.97
CA CYS A 2 -15.71 -13.62 11.97
C CYS A 2 -16.12 -12.18 11.64
N ILE A 3 -15.95 -11.75 10.38
CA ILE A 3 -16.35 -10.41 9.92
C ILE A 3 -17.82 -10.11 10.24
N ARG A 4 -18.66 -11.15 10.29
CA ARG A 4 -20.11 -11.01 10.54
C ARG A 4 -20.47 -10.59 11.96
N ASP A 5 -19.64 -10.88 12.95
CA ASP A 5 -19.95 -10.71 14.37
C ASP A 5 -19.41 -9.40 14.98
N SER A 6 -18.57 -8.68 14.23
CA SER A 6 -17.99 -7.42 14.72
C SER A 6 -18.96 -6.25 14.55
N ALA A 7 -19.08 -5.42 15.58
CA ALA A 7 -19.85 -4.19 15.55
C ALA A 7 -19.02 -3.02 15.03
N MET A 8 -19.65 -2.11 14.30
CA MET A 8 -19.05 -0.84 13.89
C MET A 8 -19.34 0.23 14.96
N ALA A 9 -18.33 0.98 15.36
CA ALA A 9 -18.46 2.07 16.32
C ALA A 9 -19.30 3.25 15.76
N ALA A 10 -19.19 3.50 14.45
CA ALA A 10 -19.95 4.51 13.72
C ALA A 10 -20.37 3.99 12.36
N LYS A 11 -21.43 4.56 11.79
CA LYS A 11 -21.96 4.21 10.47
C LYS A 11 -22.31 5.50 9.71
N PHE A 12 -22.11 5.49 8.39
CA PHE A 12 -22.56 6.56 7.51
C PHE A 12 -23.99 6.29 6.99
N SER A 13 -24.14 5.22 6.20
CA SER A 13 -25.43 4.82 5.63
C SER A 13 -26.13 3.73 6.43
N GLY A 14 -25.37 2.92 7.19
CA GLY A 14 -25.88 1.76 7.91
C GLY A 14 -26.12 0.54 7.02
N MET A 15 -25.74 0.59 5.74
CA MET A 15 -25.88 -0.52 4.79
C MET A 15 -24.92 -1.68 5.13
N ASP A 16 -25.33 -2.90 4.82
CA ASP A 16 -24.48 -4.08 4.97
C ASP A 16 -23.22 -4.00 4.09
N ASP A 17 -23.31 -3.36 2.92
CA ASP A 17 -22.20 -3.15 2.00
C ASP A 17 -21.14 -2.20 2.59
N GLU A 18 -21.54 -1.13 3.29
CA GLU A 18 -20.64 -0.27 4.05
C GLU A 18 -19.93 -1.06 5.14
N ARG A 19 -20.68 -1.83 5.93
CA ARG A 19 -20.14 -2.67 6.97
C ARG A 19 -19.15 -3.68 6.40
N GLY A 20 -19.50 -4.36 5.32
CA GLY A 20 -18.64 -5.34 4.64
C GLY A 20 -17.34 -4.72 4.16
N PHE A 21 -17.40 -3.52 3.57
CA PHE A 21 -16.23 -2.76 3.13
C PHE A 21 -15.30 -2.43 4.28
N ILE A 22 -15.81 -1.84 5.36
CA ILE A 22 -15.00 -1.41 6.51
C ILE A 22 -14.41 -2.62 7.25
N MET A 23 -15.24 -3.62 7.54
CA MET A 23 -14.78 -4.80 8.28
C MET A 23 -13.75 -5.63 7.51
N LEU A 24 -13.81 -5.66 6.17
CA LEU A 24 -12.79 -6.31 5.38
C LEU A 24 -11.44 -5.59 5.49
N HIS A 25 -11.41 -4.26 5.55
CA HIS A 25 -10.17 -3.53 5.79
C HIS A 25 -9.58 -3.84 7.18
N VAL A 26 -10.43 -3.99 8.20
CA VAL A 26 -9.99 -4.45 9.53
C VAL A 26 -9.38 -5.84 9.46
N ASP A 27 -10.04 -6.76 8.73
CA ASP A 27 -9.57 -8.15 8.55
C ASP A 27 -8.22 -8.21 7.80
N ILE A 28 -8.04 -7.42 6.75
CA ILE A 28 -6.76 -7.32 6.04
C ILE A 28 -5.66 -6.76 6.95
N ASN A 29 -5.97 -5.71 7.69
CA ASN A 29 -4.99 -5.02 8.55
C ASN A 29 -4.53 -5.86 9.75
N GLN A 30 -5.25 -6.91 10.15
CA GLN A 30 -4.79 -7.81 11.23
C GLN A 30 -3.47 -8.55 10.88
N HIS A 31 -3.10 -8.63 9.61
CA HIS A 31 -1.83 -9.22 9.16
C HIS A 31 -0.66 -8.22 9.10
N SER A 32 -0.93 -6.93 9.33
CA SER A 32 0.08 -5.87 9.31
C SER A 32 1.20 -6.04 10.34
N PRO A 33 0.94 -6.51 11.59
CA PRO A 33 2.00 -6.75 12.56
C PRO A 33 3.05 -7.77 12.08
N GLU A 34 2.66 -8.79 11.30
CA GLU A 34 3.58 -9.78 10.73
C GLU A 34 4.54 -9.11 9.72
N LEU A 35 4.05 -8.15 8.92
CA LEU A 35 4.86 -7.40 7.96
C LEU A 35 5.86 -6.48 8.68
N VAL A 36 5.39 -5.72 9.66
CA VAL A 36 6.25 -4.82 10.45
C VAL A 36 7.34 -5.62 11.18
N GLY A 37 6.96 -6.69 11.88
CA GLY A 37 7.91 -7.56 12.57
C GLY A 37 8.94 -8.18 11.63
N SER A 38 8.53 -8.58 10.42
CA SER A 38 9.44 -9.14 9.42
C SER A 38 10.49 -8.12 8.93
N VAL A 39 10.12 -6.85 8.81
CA VAL A 39 11.08 -5.78 8.46
C VAL A 39 12.11 -5.58 9.56
N PHE A 40 11.69 -5.58 10.83
CA PHE A 40 12.62 -5.53 11.97
C PHE A 40 13.51 -6.76 12.05
N ASP A 41 12.96 -7.97 11.92
CA ASP A 41 13.73 -9.21 11.86
C ASP A 41 14.82 -9.13 10.78
N PHE A 42 14.51 -8.52 9.63
CA PHE A 42 15.49 -8.32 8.55
C PHE A 42 16.59 -7.33 8.95
N ILE A 43 16.23 -6.20 9.54
CA ILE A 43 17.19 -5.16 9.97
C ILE A 43 18.18 -5.71 11.00
N GLU A 44 17.70 -6.56 11.91
CA GLU A 44 18.50 -7.18 12.97
C GLU A 44 19.31 -8.38 12.48
N SER A 45 18.92 -9.00 11.36
CA SER A 45 19.55 -10.19 10.84
C SER A 45 20.87 -9.89 10.15
N LYS A 46 21.96 -10.49 10.66
CA LYS A 46 23.27 -10.45 10.02
C LYS A 46 23.60 -11.70 9.20
N GLU A 47 22.82 -12.75 9.37
CA GLU A 47 23.03 -14.06 8.75
C GLU A 47 22.04 -14.31 7.61
N THR A 48 22.51 -14.98 6.57
CA THR A 48 21.69 -15.41 5.41
C THR A 48 20.40 -16.13 5.80
N LYS A 49 20.45 -17.01 6.82
CA LYS A 49 19.28 -17.76 7.29
C LYS A 49 18.22 -16.82 7.89
N GLY A 50 18.64 -15.83 8.67
CA GLY A 50 17.74 -14.84 9.26
C GLY A 50 17.06 -13.98 8.18
N VAL A 51 17.83 -13.51 7.19
CA VAL A 51 17.30 -12.76 6.03
C VAL A 51 16.23 -13.56 5.28
N ASN A 52 16.52 -14.83 4.96
CA ASN A 52 15.54 -15.69 4.29
C ASN A 52 14.26 -15.90 5.11
N ASN A 53 14.40 -16.07 6.43
CA ASN A 53 13.22 -16.26 7.30
C ASN A 53 12.36 -14.99 7.36
N SER A 54 12.97 -13.81 7.48
CA SER A 54 12.27 -12.53 7.47
C SER A 54 11.50 -12.32 6.16
N LEU A 55 12.14 -12.58 5.02
CA LEU A 55 11.49 -12.49 3.71
C LEU A 55 10.32 -13.48 3.55
N ARG A 56 10.47 -14.73 4.04
CA ARG A 56 9.38 -15.72 3.99
C ARG A 56 8.20 -15.34 4.87
N LYS A 57 8.43 -14.77 6.05
CA LYS A 57 7.36 -14.25 6.92
C LYS A 57 6.61 -13.13 6.20
N CYS A 58 7.34 -12.18 5.62
CA CYS A 58 6.78 -11.08 4.85
C CYS A 58 5.93 -11.58 3.67
N LEU A 59 6.46 -12.51 2.88
CA LEU A 59 5.77 -13.15 1.77
C LEU A 59 4.49 -13.88 2.23
N SER A 60 4.57 -14.64 3.32
CA SER A 60 3.41 -15.34 3.88
C SER A 60 2.30 -14.37 4.30
N ALA A 61 2.67 -13.26 4.95
CA ALA A 61 1.71 -12.25 5.36
C ALA A 61 1.06 -11.55 4.15
N MET A 62 1.83 -11.22 3.11
CA MET A 62 1.28 -10.63 1.88
C MET A 62 0.34 -11.58 1.13
N LYS A 63 0.64 -12.89 1.08
CA LYS A 63 -0.27 -13.90 0.52
C LYS A 63 -1.60 -13.94 1.27
N LYS A 64 -1.58 -13.94 2.60
CA LYS A 64 -2.80 -13.87 3.42
C LYS A 64 -3.61 -12.59 3.16
N ILE A 65 -2.94 -11.45 3.07
CA ILE A 65 -3.58 -10.17 2.73
C ILE A 65 -4.29 -10.25 1.38
N ASN A 66 -3.64 -10.80 0.36
CA ASN A 66 -4.21 -10.95 -0.97
C ASN A 66 -5.39 -11.93 -1.00
N GLU A 67 -5.30 -13.03 -0.29
CA GLU A 67 -6.41 -13.96 -0.10
C GLU A 67 -7.63 -13.28 0.52
N ARG A 68 -7.43 -12.57 1.66
CA ARG A 68 -8.50 -11.87 2.36
C ARG A 68 -9.12 -10.76 1.51
N ARG A 69 -8.30 -10.03 0.78
CA ARG A 69 -8.76 -8.95 -0.12
C ARG A 69 -9.78 -9.43 -1.16
N GLN A 70 -9.70 -10.68 -1.64
CA GLN A 70 -10.66 -11.23 -2.61
C GLN A 70 -12.10 -11.31 -2.07
N ILE A 71 -12.26 -11.31 -0.76
CA ILE A 71 -13.58 -11.31 -0.11
C ILE A 71 -14.36 -10.03 -0.42
N MET A 72 -13.70 -8.95 -0.86
CA MET A 72 -14.34 -7.68 -1.23
C MET A 72 -15.51 -7.89 -2.20
N TRP A 73 -15.36 -8.77 -3.19
CA TRP A 73 -16.41 -9.04 -4.17
C TRP A 73 -17.73 -9.53 -3.57
N GLN A 74 -17.65 -10.15 -2.39
CA GLN A 74 -18.81 -10.70 -1.66
C GLN A 74 -19.21 -9.82 -0.47
N ALA A 75 -18.24 -9.18 0.18
CA ALA A 75 -18.46 -8.39 1.39
C ALA A 75 -19.15 -7.06 1.12
N SER A 76 -18.87 -6.45 -0.04
CA SER A 76 -19.44 -5.17 -0.42
C SER A 76 -19.78 -5.18 -1.91
N ARG A 77 -21.05 -5.09 -2.24
CA ARG A 77 -21.51 -5.13 -3.64
C ARG A 77 -21.17 -3.82 -4.34
N TRP A 78 -20.55 -3.92 -5.51
CA TRP A 78 -20.08 -2.77 -6.29
C TRP A 78 -21.20 -1.76 -6.62
N LYS A 79 -22.44 -2.21 -6.74
CA LYS A 79 -23.61 -1.37 -7.04
C LYS A 79 -23.92 -0.34 -5.95
N HIS A 80 -23.61 -0.69 -4.69
CA HIS A 80 -23.93 0.14 -3.52
C HIS A 80 -22.73 0.91 -2.98
N TYR A 81 -21.55 0.72 -3.59
CA TYR A 81 -20.33 1.35 -3.09
C TYR A 81 -20.41 2.88 -3.10
N ASN A 82 -20.97 3.48 -4.16
CA ASN A 82 -21.10 4.93 -4.27
C ASN A 82 -22.11 5.53 -3.29
N ASP A 83 -23.05 4.73 -2.77
CA ASP A 83 -24.07 5.20 -1.82
C ASP A 83 -23.45 5.61 -0.46
N PHE A 84 -22.34 4.98 -0.06
CA PHE A 84 -21.62 5.36 1.15
C PHE A 84 -20.23 5.98 0.88
N ARG A 85 -19.66 5.80 -0.30
CA ARG A 85 -18.35 6.38 -0.65
C ARG A 85 -18.33 7.91 -0.54
N VAL A 86 -19.44 8.57 -0.81
CA VAL A 86 -19.55 10.03 -0.72
C VAL A 86 -19.19 10.58 0.66
N PHE A 87 -19.43 9.81 1.72
CA PHE A 87 -19.14 10.22 3.11
C PHE A 87 -17.65 10.20 3.46
N ILE A 88 -16.82 9.50 2.68
CA ILE A 88 -15.37 9.45 2.89
C ILE A 88 -14.60 10.32 1.90
N MET A 89 -15.29 11.04 1.01
CA MET A 89 -14.64 12.00 0.10
C MET A 89 -14.19 13.23 0.86
N GLY A 90 -13.01 13.74 0.47
CA GLY A 90 -12.43 14.95 1.07
C GLY A 90 -12.98 16.24 0.50
N ILE A 91 -12.73 17.32 1.20
CA ILE A 91 -13.04 18.68 0.79
C ILE A 91 -12.06 19.14 -0.30
N LYS A 92 -10.77 18.83 -0.14
CA LYS A 92 -9.71 19.15 -1.10
C LYS A 92 -9.91 18.42 -2.42
N GLY A 93 -10.04 19.19 -3.50
CA GLY A 93 -10.34 18.68 -4.84
C GLY A 93 -11.84 18.59 -5.16
N ASN A 94 -12.71 19.09 -4.29
CA ASN A 94 -14.16 19.22 -4.49
C ASN A 94 -14.62 20.67 -4.31
N ASP A 95 -13.87 21.59 -4.91
CA ASP A 95 -14.08 23.05 -4.78
C ASP A 95 -15.45 23.50 -5.33
N GLU A 96 -16.01 22.78 -6.29
CA GLU A 96 -17.37 23.03 -6.83
C GLU A 96 -18.45 22.88 -5.75
N ILE A 97 -18.22 22.05 -4.73
CA ILE A 97 -19.18 21.78 -3.65
C ILE A 97 -18.86 22.63 -2.42
N PHE A 98 -17.59 22.74 -2.06
CA PHE A 98 -17.14 23.30 -0.79
C PHE A 98 -16.51 24.70 -0.90
N GLY A 99 -16.39 25.26 -2.12
CA GLY A 99 -15.80 26.60 -2.32
C GLY A 99 -14.43 26.73 -1.65
N ASP A 100 -14.31 27.65 -0.71
CA ASP A 100 -13.07 27.92 0.03
C ASP A 100 -12.75 26.87 1.12
N GLY A 101 -13.66 25.94 1.38
CA GLY A 101 -13.49 24.88 2.37
C GLY A 101 -14.57 24.87 3.46
N VAL A 102 -14.28 24.19 4.56
CA VAL A 102 -15.19 24.03 5.70
C VAL A 102 -14.55 24.62 6.96
N VAL A 103 -15.31 25.42 7.70
CA VAL A 103 -14.91 25.92 9.01
C VAL A 103 -15.19 24.87 10.08
N TYR A 104 -14.18 24.53 10.85
CA TYR A 104 -14.29 23.59 11.97
C TYR A 104 -14.39 24.40 13.26
N GLU A 105 -15.60 24.55 13.79
CA GLU A 105 -15.86 25.28 15.02
C GLU A 105 -15.00 24.78 16.19
N GLY A 106 -14.40 25.73 16.90
CA GLY A 106 -13.48 25.42 18.01
C GLY A 106 -12.07 24.94 17.60
N VAL A 107 -11.80 24.80 16.28
CA VAL A 107 -10.49 24.39 15.74
C VAL A 107 -9.85 25.51 14.93
N SER A 108 -10.60 26.13 14.03
CA SER A 108 -10.11 27.21 13.17
C SER A 108 -11.26 28.10 12.73
N GLU A 109 -11.06 29.41 12.74
CA GLU A 109 -11.99 30.39 12.18
C GLU A 109 -11.90 30.46 10.63
N GLU A 110 -10.78 30.00 10.07
CA GLU A 110 -10.59 29.95 8.62
C GLU A 110 -11.00 28.61 8.03
N PRO A 111 -11.58 28.62 6.81
CA PRO A 111 -11.92 27.39 6.09
C PRO A 111 -10.71 26.48 5.88
N LYS A 112 -10.88 25.17 6.03
CA LYS A 112 -9.86 24.15 5.79
C LYS A 112 -10.30 23.20 4.67
N LYS A 113 -9.35 22.81 3.83
CA LYS A 113 -9.55 21.85 2.74
C LYS A 113 -8.79 20.57 3.04
N TYR A 114 -9.34 19.70 3.89
CA TYR A 114 -8.74 18.42 4.16
C TYR A 114 -9.04 17.39 3.07
N ARG A 115 -8.09 16.47 2.86
CA ARG A 115 -8.29 15.34 1.96
C ARG A 115 -9.17 14.28 2.62
N GLY A 116 -9.92 13.56 1.79
CA GLY A 116 -10.70 12.41 2.24
C GLY A 116 -9.83 11.22 2.61
N GLN A 117 -10.43 10.29 3.32
CA GLN A 117 -9.79 9.05 3.69
C GLN A 117 -9.53 8.19 2.44
N THR A 118 -8.31 7.68 2.32
CA THR A 118 -7.87 6.88 1.18
C THR A 118 -6.89 5.79 1.62
N GLY A 119 -6.89 4.66 0.93
CA GLY A 119 -5.91 3.59 1.15
C GLY A 119 -4.45 4.04 1.00
N ALA A 120 -4.18 5.14 0.29
CA ALA A 120 -2.85 5.73 0.19
C ALA A 120 -2.34 6.34 1.51
N GLN A 121 -3.21 6.51 2.52
CA GLN A 121 -2.84 6.88 3.88
C GLN A 121 -2.47 5.67 4.74
N ASP A 122 -2.69 4.46 4.26
CA ASP A 122 -2.20 3.24 4.92
C ASP A 122 -0.67 3.26 5.06
N ASN A 123 -0.15 2.61 6.09
CA ASN A 123 1.27 2.61 6.41
C ASN A 123 2.00 1.39 5.86
N ILE A 124 1.29 0.29 5.66
CA ILE A 124 1.88 -1.02 5.38
C ILE A 124 2.39 -1.12 3.96
N ILE A 125 1.60 -0.71 2.97
CA ILE A 125 2.05 -0.71 1.58
C ILE A 125 3.24 0.23 1.36
N PRO A 126 3.28 1.46 1.89
CA PRO A 126 4.48 2.29 1.89
C PRO A 126 5.69 1.68 2.60
N LEU A 127 5.48 0.96 3.70
CA LEU A 127 6.56 0.22 4.38
C LEU A 127 7.13 -0.88 3.46
N MET A 128 6.25 -1.63 2.79
CA MET A 128 6.67 -2.66 1.83
C MET A 128 7.41 -2.07 0.62
N ASP A 129 6.97 -0.91 0.13
CA ASP A 129 7.65 -0.21 -0.97
C ASP A 129 9.06 0.26 -0.61
N ILE A 130 9.24 0.71 0.63
CA ILE A 130 10.56 1.08 1.15
C ILE A 130 11.42 -0.18 1.31
N PHE A 131 10.91 -1.19 1.98
CA PHE A 131 11.61 -2.43 2.28
C PHE A 131 12.06 -3.16 1.02
N SER A 132 11.18 -3.33 0.03
CA SER A 132 11.46 -4.04 -1.22
C SER A 132 12.24 -3.22 -2.27
N GLY A 133 12.46 -1.92 -2.02
CA GLY A 133 13.14 -1.03 -2.96
C GLY A 133 12.28 -0.46 -4.07
N ILE A 134 10.98 -0.73 -4.12
CA ILE A 134 10.02 -0.16 -5.10
C ILE A 134 10.06 1.37 -5.11
N ILE A 135 10.31 1.98 -3.94
CA ILE A 135 10.38 3.44 -3.79
C ILE A 135 11.41 4.10 -4.72
N ASN A 136 12.47 3.38 -5.11
CA ASN A 136 13.51 3.87 -6.02
C ASN A 136 12.98 4.06 -7.45
N ASN A 137 11.93 3.34 -7.80
CA ASN A 137 11.28 3.35 -9.11
C ASN A 137 10.00 4.23 -9.15
N TYR A 138 9.74 5.00 -8.09
CA TYR A 138 8.64 5.95 -8.10
C TYR A 138 8.87 7.04 -9.14
N PRO A 139 7.86 7.39 -9.97
CA PRO A 139 7.98 8.46 -10.93
C PRO A 139 8.17 9.81 -10.22
N LYS A 140 9.06 10.65 -10.78
CA LYS A 140 9.27 12.04 -10.30
C LYS A 140 8.21 12.97 -10.90
N ASN A 141 6.99 12.89 -10.44
CA ASN A 141 5.86 13.67 -10.93
C ASN A 141 4.94 14.12 -9.78
N GLU A 142 3.87 14.85 -10.12
CA GLU A 142 2.88 15.36 -9.16
C GLU A 142 2.22 14.26 -8.31
N LEU A 143 2.07 13.04 -8.86
CA LEU A 143 1.48 11.92 -8.13
C LEU A 143 2.35 11.49 -6.93
N THR A 144 3.66 11.59 -7.06
CA THR A 144 4.59 11.33 -5.95
C THR A 144 4.54 12.46 -4.91
N HIS A 145 4.37 13.71 -5.32
CA HIS A 145 4.14 14.83 -4.39
C HIS A 145 2.83 14.65 -3.62
N TYR A 146 1.79 14.23 -4.30
CA TYR A 146 0.51 13.91 -3.69
C TYR A 146 0.62 12.80 -2.64
N LEU A 147 1.37 11.74 -2.92
CA LEU A 147 1.61 10.67 -1.95
C LEU A 147 2.31 11.20 -0.69
N LYS A 148 3.27 12.11 -0.84
CA LYS A 148 3.93 12.78 0.27
C LYS A 148 2.97 13.64 1.09
N ASP A 149 2.07 14.37 0.43
CA ASP A 149 1.04 15.17 1.08
C ASP A 149 0.09 14.28 1.92
N LEU A 150 -0.37 13.16 1.38
CA LEU A 150 -1.17 12.18 2.13
C LEU A 150 -0.46 11.63 3.36
N ARG A 151 0.85 11.47 3.31
CA ARG A 151 1.66 11.01 4.46
C ARG A 151 1.63 11.98 5.63
N SER A 152 1.43 13.29 5.40
CA SER A 152 1.33 14.30 6.45
C SER A 152 0.10 14.15 7.34
N TYR A 153 -0.92 13.40 6.89
CA TYR A 153 -2.15 13.10 7.66
C TYR A 153 -1.98 11.99 8.71
N ARG A 154 -0.80 11.35 8.75
CA ARG A 154 -0.50 10.31 9.74
C ARG A 154 -0.06 10.91 11.07
N PRO A 155 -0.25 10.19 12.20
CA PRO A 155 0.38 10.57 13.46
C PRO A 155 1.87 10.79 13.30
N LYS A 156 2.43 11.79 13.97
CA LYS A 156 3.83 12.19 13.80
C LYS A 156 4.83 11.06 14.09
N CYS A 157 4.53 10.21 15.08
CA CYS A 157 5.35 9.03 15.37
C CYS A 157 5.42 8.06 14.18
N ILE A 158 4.32 7.87 13.45
CA ILE A 158 4.28 7.00 12.26
C ILE A 158 5.04 7.64 11.09
N GLN A 159 4.92 8.97 10.92
CA GLN A 159 5.70 9.68 9.90
C GLN A 159 7.19 9.51 10.14
N ASN A 160 7.65 9.71 11.38
CA ASN A 160 9.04 9.56 11.78
C ASN A 160 9.52 8.12 11.57
N PHE A 161 8.77 7.14 12.04
CA PHE A 161 9.08 5.72 11.85
C PHE A 161 9.29 5.36 10.38
N LEU A 162 8.37 5.74 9.48
CA LEU A 162 8.50 5.44 8.05
C LEU A 162 9.69 6.17 7.42
N GLU A 163 10.02 7.36 7.91
CA GLU A 163 11.18 8.11 7.42
C GLU A 163 12.49 7.47 7.89
N ASP A 164 12.57 7.02 9.14
CA ASP A 164 13.74 6.32 9.69
C ASP A 164 14.00 5.01 8.92
N VAL A 165 12.95 4.23 8.67
CA VAL A 165 13.03 3.01 7.84
C VAL A 165 13.46 3.34 6.41
N ARG A 166 12.92 4.41 5.82
CA ARG A 166 13.31 4.85 4.48
C ARG A 166 14.81 5.22 4.43
N LEU A 167 15.27 6.01 5.39
CA LEU A 167 16.69 6.40 5.48
C LEU A 167 17.59 5.17 5.62
N PHE A 168 17.20 4.22 6.47
CA PHE A 168 17.95 2.97 6.63
C PHE A 168 18.09 2.22 5.29
N PHE A 169 17.01 1.94 4.58
CA PHE A 169 17.05 1.14 3.35
C PHE A 169 17.55 1.90 2.12
N THR A 170 17.52 3.24 2.09
CA THR A 170 18.07 4.04 0.98
C THR A 170 19.56 4.31 1.12
N THR A 171 20.16 4.03 2.26
CA THR A 171 21.60 4.08 2.42
C THR A 171 22.25 2.93 1.65
N SER A 172 23.32 3.20 0.90
CA SER A 172 23.90 2.29 -0.11
C SER A 172 24.19 0.86 0.39
N ASN A 173 24.59 0.70 1.63
CA ASN A 173 24.95 -0.62 2.18
C ASN A 173 23.76 -1.35 2.82
N ASN A 174 22.66 -0.65 3.11
CA ASN A 174 21.52 -1.20 3.84
C ASN A 174 20.36 -1.61 2.93
N SER A 175 20.38 -1.27 1.63
CA SER A 175 19.33 -1.72 0.74
C SER A 175 19.26 -3.25 0.72
N ILE A 176 18.05 -3.77 0.71
CA ILE A 176 17.82 -5.23 0.67
C ILE A 176 18.58 -5.90 -0.48
N LEU A 177 18.61 -5.26 -1.64
CA LEU A 177 19.31 -5.76 -2.81
C LEU A 177 20.83 -5.82 -2.59
N ASN A 178 21.40 -4.79 -1.99
CA ASN A 178 22.84 -4.76 -1.71
C ASN A 178 23.22 -5.81 -0.67
N GLN A 179 22.40 -6.02 0.35
CA GLN A 179 22.64 -7.08 1.34
C GLN A 179 22.55 -8.48 0.71
N ILE A 180 21.58 -8.71 -0.18
CA ILE A 180 21.45 -9.97 -0.90
C ILE A 180 22.65 -10.23 -1.80
N LYS A 181 23.11 -9.21 -2.54
CA LYS A 181 24.31 -9.30 -3.41
C LYS A 181 25.59 -9.55 -2.61
N ALA A 182 25.80 -8.76 -1.54
CA ALA A 182 26.99 -8.90 -0.71
C ALA A 182 27.14 -10.29 -0.10
N ASN A 183 26.03 -10.90 0.29
CA ASN A 183 25.96 -12.24 0.87
C ASN A 183 25.84 -13.36 -0.19
N LYS A 184 25.81 -13.04 -1.49
CA LYS A 184 25.57 -13.98 -2.60
C LYS A 184 24.38 -14.90 -2.36
N ASN A 185 23.31 -14.34 -1.79
CA ASN A 185 22.14 -15.09 -1.34
C ASN A 185 21.04 -15.12 -2.39
N PHE A 186 21.22 -15.95 -3.42
CA PHE A 186 20.24 -16.09 -4.53
C PHE A 186 18.88 -16.57 -4.04
N ARG A 187 18.82 -17.36 -2.98
CA ARG A 187 17.53 -17.79 -2.42
C ARG A 187 16.73 -16.62 -1.85
N SER A 188 17.40 -15.64 -1.23
CA SER A 188 16.72 -14.40 -0.82
C SER A 188 16.23 -13.59 -2.00
N LEU A 189 16.94 -13.60 -3.12
CA LEU A 189 16.50 -12.90 -4.35
C LEU A 189 15.23 -13.52 -4.92
N GLU A 190 15.14 -14.85 -4.97
CA GLU A 190 13.91 -15.56 -5.39
C GLU A 190 12.72 -15.19 -4.49
N ILE A 191 12.90 -15.25 -3.17
CA ILE A 191 11.83 -14.91 -2.22
C ILE A 191 11.43 -13.43 -2.35
N LEU A 192 12.36 -12.53 -2.60
CA LEU A 192 12.08 -11.13 -2.84
C LEU A 192 11.27 -10.93 -4.13
N LEU A 193 11.57 -11.66 -5.19
CA LEU A 193 10.78 -11.63 -6.44
C LEU A 193 9.34 -12.14 -6.21
N GLU A 194 9.17 -13.24 -5.45
CA GLU A 194 7.85 -13.71 -5.06
C GLU A 194 7.09 -12.66 -4.20
N LEU A 195 7.77 -11.97 -3.30
CA LEU A 195 7.18 -10.88 -2.50
C LEU A 195 6.73 -9.70 -3.38
N LEU A 196 7.54 -9.32 -4.36
CA LEU A 196 7.18 -8.27 -5.32
C LEU A 196 5.98 -8.66 -6.17
N GLU A 197 5.87 -9.94 -6.54
CA GLU A 197 4.69 -10.46 -7.23
C GLU A 197 3.42 -10.30 -6.37
N GLU A 198 3.49 -10.61 -5.09
CA GLU A 198 2.35 -10.41 -4.17
C GLU A 198 1.99 -8.91 -4.01
N ILE A 199 2.97 -8.01 -3.99
CA ILE A 199 2.71 -6.56 -3.99
C ILE A 199 2.08 -6.12 -5.31
N TYR A 200 2.53 -6.67 -6.44
CA TYR A 200 1.90 -6.45 -7.74
C TYR A 200 0.45 -6.93 -7.75
N LEU A 201 0.19 -8.15 -7.30
CA LEU A 201 -1.16 -8.73 -7.22
C LEU A 201 -2.09 -7.91 -6.32
N PHE A 202 -1.58 -7.39 -5.21
CA PHE A 202 -2.32 -6.47 -4.34
C PHE A 202 -2.76 -5.22 -5.10
N ARG A 203 -1.84 -4.54 -5.80
CA ARG A 203 -2.11 -3.31 -6.55
C ARG A 203 -3.00 -3.55 -7.76
N ASN A 204 -2.73 -4.62 -8.50
CA ASN A 204 -3.53 -4.97 -9.67
C ASN A 204 -4.97 -5.34 -9.27
N GLY A 205 -5.15 -6.07 -8.18
CA GLY A 205 -6.47 -6.37 -7.67
C GLY A 205 -7.20 -5.12 -7.14
N HIS A 206 -6.49 -4.18 -6.51
CA HIS A 206 -7.06 -2.87 -6.16
C HIS A 206 -7.49 -2.11 -7.42
N TRP A 207 -6.71 -2.15 -8.50
CA TRP A 207 -7.07 -1.56 -9.78
C TRP A 207 -8.35 -2.16 -10.37
N GLN A 208 -8.53 -3.49 -10.30
CA GLN A 208 -9.76 -4.16 -10.72
C GLN A 208 -10.98 -3.69 -9.90
N PHE A 209 -10.83 -3.52 -8.58
CA PHE A 209 -11.90 -2.94 -7.76
C PHE A 209 -12.22 -1.51 -8.18
N VAL A 210 -11.24 -0.66 -8.40
CA VAL A 210 -11.45 0.72 -8.84
C VAL A 210 -12.22 0.77 -10.17
N GLN A 211 -11.84 -0.05 -11.14
CA GLN A 211 -12.55 -0.13 -12.41
C GLN A 211 -14.03 -0.51 -12.22
N ARG A 212 -14.31 -1.52 -11.41
CA ARG A 212 -15.66 -2.03 -11.22
C ARG A 212 -16.49 -1.18 -10.26
N TYR A 213 -15.93 -0.75 -9.15
CA TYR A 213 -16.65 -0.07 -8.08
C TYR A 213 -16.80 1.43 -8.33
N ILE A 214 -15.85 2.04 -9.04
CA ILE A 214 -15.82 3.49 -9.24
C ILE A 214 -16.03 3.84 -10.71
N MET A 215 -15.11 3.46 -11.60
CA MET A 215 -15.10 3.97 -12.98
C MET A 215 -16.34 3.61 -13.78
N GLN A 216 -16.92 2.42 -13.56
CA GLN A 216 -18.14 1.98 -14.24
C GLN A 216 -19.43 2.58 -13.64
N ASN A 217 -19.36 3.21 -12.47
CA ASN A 217 -20.54 3.64 -11.71
C ASN A 217 -20.55 5.14 -11.39
N THR A 218 -19.63 5.94 -11.94
CA THR A 218 -19.62 7.38 -11.76
C THR A 218 -19.10 8.11 -13.01
N LEU A 219 -19.67 9.26 -13.28
CA LEU A 219 -19.18 10.18 -14.31
C LEU A 219 -17.93 10.98 -13.87
N TYR A 220 -17.64 10.97 -12.56
CA TYR A 220 -16.54 11.69 -11.94
C TYR A 220 -15.59 10.76 -11.20
N PRO A 221 -14.69 10.04 -11.90
CA PRO A 221 -13.82 9.03 -11.28
C PRO A 221 -12.62 9.67 -10.57
N LYS A 222 -12.89 10.47 -9.51
CA LYS A 222 -11.87 10.99 -8.60
C LYS A 222 -11.67 10.02 -7.42
N ALA A 223 -10.44 9.85 -6.95
CA ALA A 223 -10.17 9.18 -5.70
C ALA A 223 -10.75 9.97 -4.51
N THR A 224 -11.06 9.30 -3.40
CA THR A 224 -11.57 9.93 -2.19
C THR A 224 -10.64 11.02 -1.65
N GLY A 225 -9.34 10.87 -1.86
CA GLY A 225 -8.34 11.90 -1.55
C GLY A 225 -8.14 12.97 -2.62
N GLY A 226 -8.89 12.93 -3.76
CA GLY A 226 -8.87 13.97 -4.81
C GLY A 226 -7.88 13.74 -5.97
N THR A 227 -7.24 12.55 -6.09
CA THR A 227 -6.36 12.26 -7.23
C THR A 227 -7.07 11.73 -8.46
N PRO A 228 -6.48 11.89 -9.66
CA PRO A 228 -6.92 11.20 -10.85
C PRO A 228 -6.61 9.71 -10.74
N ILE A 229 -7.64 8.89 -10.49
CA ILE A 229 -7.54 7.43 -10.29
C ILE A 229 -6.87 6.74 -11.49
N ILE A 230 -7.17 7.19 -12.71
CA ILE A 230 -6.74 6.56 -13.96
C ILE A 230 -5.21 6.50 -14.11
N SER A 231 -4.51 7.53 -13.65
CA SER A 231 -3.04 7.60 -13.76
C SER A 231 -2.33 7.12 -12.49
N TRP A 232 -2.97 7.26 -11.34
CA TRP A 232 -2.35 6.98 -10.04
C TRP A 232 -1.97 5.51 -9.85
N ILE A 233 -2.95 4.61 -9.94
CA ILE A 233 -2.75 3.18 -9.66
C ILE A 233 -1.84 2.52 -10.71
N PRO A 234 -2.01 2.75 -12.03
CA PRO A 234 -1.06 2.25 -13.03
C PRO A 234 0.38 2.68 -12.80
N ASN A 235 0.63 3.93 -12.36
CA ASN A 235 1.98 4.37 -12.01
C ASN A 235 2.58 3.57 -10.84
N GLN A 236 1.77 3.24 -9.84
CA GLN A 236 2.21 2.42 -8.71
C GLN A 236 2.48 0.96 -9.13
N ILE A 237 1.70 0.41 -10.05
CA ILE A 237 1.91 -0.92 -10.65
C ILE A 237 3.21 -0.93 -11.45
N ASN A 238 3.43 0.07 -12.30
CA ASN A 238 4.64 0.20 -13.11
C ASN A 238 5.92 0.26 -12.27
N ALA A 239 5.89 0.93 -11.10
CA ALA A 239 7.03 0.96 -10.20
C ALA A 239 7.41 -0.43 -9.69
N VAL A 240 6.42 -1.29 -9.37
CA VAL A 240 6.68 -2.69 -8.99
C VAL A 240 7.26 -3.48 -10.15
N LEU A 241 6.63 -3.42 -11.32
CA LEU A 241 7.09 -4.16 -12.51
C LEU A 241 8.52 -3.80 -12.89
N LYS A 242 8.87 -2.51 -12.81
CA LYS A 242 10.23 -2.05 -13.06
C LYS A 242 11.23 -2.61 -12.05
N THR A 243 10.87 -2.63 -10.77
CA THR A 243 11.71 -3.25 -9.73
C THR A 243 11.89 -4.74 -9.97
N MET A 244 10.83 -5.46 -10.33
CA MET A 244 10.90 -6.89 -10.68
C MET A 244 11.82 -7.13 -11.90
N GLN A 245 11.72 -6.29 -12.92
CA GLN A 245 12.57 -6.40 -14.12
C GLN A 245 14.05 -6.21 -13.77
N GLU A 246 14.39 -5.19 -12.98
CA GLU A 246 15.76 -4.94 -12.52
C GLU A 246 16.34 -6.12 -11.74
N LEU A 247 15.55 -6.75 -10.87
CA LEU A 247 15.95 -7.91 -10.08
C LEU A 247 16.07 -9.18 -10.92
N SER A 248 15.18 -9.40 -11.88
CA SER A 248 15.22 -10.55 -12.78
C SER A 248 16.46 -10.54 -13.66
N LEU A 249 16.90 -9.38 -14.14
CA LEU A 249 18.15 -9.25 -14.90
C LEU A 249 19.38 -9.64 -14.06
N ILE A 250 19.38 -9.35 -12.77
CA ILE A 250 20.44 -9.77 -11.85
C ILE A 250 20.42 -11.28 -11.67
N HIS A 251 19.24 -11.87 -11.49
CA HIS A 251 19.07 -13.32 -11.35
C HIS A 251 19.55 -14.08 -12.59
N ILE A 252 19.29 -13.59 -13.77
CA ILE A 252 19.70 -14.21 -15.05
C ILE A 252 21.21 -14.08 -15.29
N SER A 253 21.83 -12.96 -14.91
CA SER A 253 23.26 -12.71 -15.16
C SER A 253 24.21 -13.46 -14.24
N GLU A 254 23.76 -13.91 -13.08
CA GLU A 254 24.58 -14.56 -12.07
C GLU A 254 24.61 -16.11 -12.10
N PRO A 255 23.59 -16.87 -12.56
CA PRO A 255 23.59 -18.34 -12.53
C PRO A 255 24.64 -18.98 -13.42
N THR A 256 25.16 -18.28 -14.42
CA THR A 256 26.16 -18.79 -15.36
C THR A 256 27.51 -19.11 -14.71
N ARG A 257 27.74 -18.63 -13.48
CA ARG A 257 28.96 -18.92 -12.72
C ARG A 257 28.93 -20.19 -11.87
N LEU A 258 27.76 -20.78 -11.64
CA LEU A 258 27.59 -22.00 -10.81
C LEU A 258 27.68 -23.29 -11.60
N LEU A 259 27.70 -23.25 -12.93
CA LEU A 259 27.85 -24.43 -13.80
C LEU A 259 29.29 -24.67 -14.28
N SER A 260 30.25 -23.93 -13.76
CA SER A 260 31.68 -24.05 -14.11
C SER A 260 32.59 -24.47 -12.96
N ILE A 261 32.07 -25.36 -12.06
CA ILE A 261 32.90 -26.07 -11.07
C ILE A 261 32.64 -27.56 -11.20
#